data_db80d2c6f1e9b19477320350f29d868d
#
_entry.id   db80d2c6f1e9b19477320350f29d868d
#
_cell.length_a   1.000
_cell.length_b   1.000
_cell.length_c   1.000
_cell.angle_alpha   90.00
_cell.angle_beta   90.00
_cell.angle_gamma   90.00
#
_symmetry.space_group_name_H-M   'P 1'
#
loop_
_entity.id
_entity.type
_entity.pdbx_description
1 polymer ?
#
loop_
_entity_poly.entity_id
_entity_poly.type
_entity_poly.pdbx_seq_one_letter_code
_entity_poly.pdbx_strand_id
1 'polypeptide(L)'
;MKNGALFIKVALLFCFMTGCSFMNEQQEISKPATTLIQSQLTSEGQDLNNRMLIIGTGDMTGVYFSLGQRLSNMYEKYNGAVSGTQVTDASIENTELVSRHRAEIGFTSVDVLDLPETDKSKLRALTALYSNYVQIVSTKQNDIDSLDDLVGKRISVGTAGSGTRLIAERILLESDLPTDQLNLSYLSFSQSAEALRNGTIDAAFFSSGIPNNEIAFISKQTELTFIPIPGDIIERLQKQYGVYTYNEIPRDTYRGMKKNVQTISIKNVLVTYKEMSDPHAYNLVKTLYEHLPELQHAHPAASDISITEATKQVPLDFHPGAVNYFTEQGIIGNQ
;
A
#
# COMPACT_ATOMS: atom_id res chain seq x y z
N MET A 1 29.19 6.47 63.76
CA MET A 1 30.31 5.59 64.12
C MET A 1 30.90 5.08 62.83
N LYS A 2 32.02 5.68 62.51
CA LYS A 2 33.36 5.18 62.19
C LYS A 2 33.43 4.38 60.86
N ASN A 3 33.99 5.01 59.87
CA ASN A 3 35.39 4.86 59.29
C ASN A 3 35.50 3.67 58.34
N GLY A 4 36.16 3.70 57.19
CA GLY A 4 37.25 4.56 56.79
C GLY A 4 37.63 4.32 55.32
N ALA A 5 38.28 5.29 54.78
CA ALA A 5 38.90 5.37 53.46
C ALA A 5 40.16 4.51 53.35
N LEU A 6 40.47 4.05 52.14
CA LEU A 6 41.85 3.69 51.79
C LEU A 6 42.21 4.12 50.39
N PHE A 7 43.11 5.11 50.32
CA PHE A 7 43.82 5.57 49.14
C PHE A 7 45.00 4.65 48.86
N ILE A 8 45.26 4.27 47.61
CA ILE A 8 46.60 3.85 47.19
C ILE A 8 46.95 4.61 45.89
N LYS A 9 47.98 5.45 46.05
CA LYS A 9 48.79 6.05 44.97
C LYS A 9 49.96 5.14 44.67
N VAL A 10 50.35 4.93 43.41
CA VAL A 10 51.74 4.64 42.94
C VAL A 10 51.75 5.00 41.46
N ALA A 11 52.33 6.05 40.99
CA ALA A 11 53.70 6.48 40.73
C ALA A 11 54.17 6.09 39.30
N LEU A 12 54.49 7.16 38.57
CA LEU A 12 55.14 7.24 37.24
C LEU A 12 56.41 6.42 37.14
N LEU A 13 56.67 5.94 35.91
CA LEU A 13 58.05 5.81 35.42
C LEU A 13 58.12 6.19 33.94
N PHE A 14 58.87 7.26 33.67
CA PHE A 14 59.31 7.76 32.35
C PHE A 14 60.46 6.85 31.86
N CYS A 15 60.45 6.47 30.58
CA CYS A 15 61.67 6.10 29.88
C CYS A 15 61.66 6.72 28.48
N PHE A 16 62.51 7.70 28.31
CA PHE A 16 62.96 8.26 27.02
C PHE A 16 63.96 7.27 26.39
N MET A 17 63.74 6.93 25.14
CA MET A 17 64.83 6.51 24.23
C MET A 17 64.56 7.11 22.84
N THR A 18 65.48 7.94 22.42
CA THR A 18 65.69 8.52 21.10
C THR A 18 66.24 7.47 20.14
N GLY A 19 65.84 7.52 18.88
CA GLY A 19 66.44 6.69 17.81
C GLY A 19 65.94 6.99 16.43
N CYS A 20 66.64 7.86 15.73
CA CYS A 20 66.95 7.99 14.30
C CYS A 20 65.93 7.62 13.19
N SER A 21 65.76 8.61 12.36
CA SER A 21 65.25 8.64 10.98
C SER A 21 65.78 7.52 10.06
N PHE A 22 64.86 6.96 9.27
CA PHE A 22 65.15 6.54 7.92
C PHE A 22 63.96 6.92 7.04
N MET A 23 64.21 7.88 6.15
CA MET A 23 63.33 8.20 5.01
C MET A 23 63.31 7.00 4.09
N ASN A 24 62.11 6.50 3.78
CA ASN A 24 61.91 5.63 2.62
C ASN A 24 60.75 6.21 1.81
N GLU A 25 61.12 6.86 0.77
CA GLU A 25 60.27 7.40 -0.26
C GLU A 25 59.78 6.22 -1.10
N GLN A 26 58.53 5.77 -0.87
CA GLN A 26 57.87 4.83 -1.77
C GLN A 26 56.84 5.56 -2.59
N GLN A 27 57.06 5.56 -3.89
CA GLN A 27 56.19 6.03 -4.96
C GLN A 27 54.75 5.48 -4.76
N GLU A 28 53.78 6.40 -4.65
CA GLU A 28 52.36 6.09 -4.84
C GLU A 28 52.16 5.70 -6.31
N ILE A 29 51.99 4.40 -6.53
CA ILE A 29 51.47 3.85 -7.79
C ILE A 29 50.00 4.24 -7.86
N SER A 30 49.64 5.15 -8.73
CA SER A 30 48.26 5.57 -9.02
C SER A 30 47.45 4.33 -9.43
N LYS A 31 46.47 3.91 -8.62
CA LYS A 31 45.49 2.89 -8.97
C LYS A 31 44.71 3.35 -10.20
N PRO A 32 44.51 2.49 -11.18
CA PRO A 32 43.76 2.84 -12.37
C PRO A 32 42.30 3.24 -12.04
N ALA A 33 41.80 4.27 -12.70
CA ALA A 33 40.45 4.83 -12.51
C ALA A 33 39.31 3.79 -12.50
N THR A 34 39.51 2.68 -13.17
CA THR A 34 38.56 1.53 -13.19
C THR A 34 38.30 0.92 -11.83
N THR A 35 39.32 0.93 -10.92
CA THR A 35 39.17 0.37 -9.56
C THR A 35 38.37 1.30 -8.65
N LEU A 36 38.41 2.62 -8.86
CA LEU A 36 37.62 3.59 -8.13
C LEU A 36 36.15 3.55 -8.54
N ILE A 37 35.87 3.39 -9.84
CA ILE A 37 34.49 3.25 -10.34
C ILE A 37 33.87 1.94 -9.82
N GLN A 38 34.62 0.85 -9.77
CA GLN A 38 34.15 -0.44 -9.26
C GLN A 38 33.92 -0.42 -7.73
N SER A 39 34.73 0.33 -6.97
CA SER A 39 34.52 0.49 -5.53
C SER A 39 33.36 1.45 -5.19
N GLN A 40 33.06 2.43 -6.03
CA GLN A 40 31.87 3.28 -5.87
C GLN A 40 30.58 2.53 -6.21
N LEU A 41 30.56 1.73 -7.28
CA LEU A 41 29.40 0.88 -7.63
C LEU A 41 29.10 -0.20 -6.58
N THR A 42 30.13 -0.70 -5.87
CA THR A 42 29.94 -1.67 -4.78
C THR A 42 29.54 -1.00 -3.44
N SER A 43 29.90 0.28 -3.20
CA SER A 43 29.48 1.00 -2.00
C SER A 43 28.04 1.53 -2.09
N GLU A 44 27.57 1.93 -3.27
CA GLU A 44 26.17 2.30 -3.50
C GLU A 44 25.22 1.08 -3.43
N GLY A 45 25.68 -0.12 -3.80
CA GLY A 45 24.93 -1.37 -3.63
C GLY A 45 24.86 -1.88 -2.18
N GLN A 46 25.75 -1.45 -1.29
CA GLN A 46 25.80 -1.91 0.10
C GLN A 46 24.94 -1.10 1.07
N ASP A 47 24.49 0.10 0.71
CA ASP A 47 23.64 0.94 1.58
C ASP A 47 22.18 0.45 1.65
N LEU A 48 21.77 -0.46 0.75
CA LEU A 48 20.45 -1.07 0.75
C LEU A 48 20.28 -2.20 1.79
N ASN A 49 21.39 -2.83 2.23
CA ASN A 49 21.35 -3.92 3.20
C ASN A 49 21.09 -3.46 4.64
N ASN A 50 20.97 -2.16 4.93
CA ASN A 50 20.88 -1.63 6.29
C ASN A 50 19.60 -0.83 6.59
N ARG A 51 18.72 -0.60 5.61
CA ARG A 51 17.42 0.03 5.83
C ARG A 51 16.32 -1.00 5.78
N MET A 52 15.44 -0.98 6.78
CA MET A 52 14.24 -1.80 6.79
C MET A 52 13.28 -1.29 5.72
N LEU A 53 12.90 -2.15 4.77
CA LEU A 53 11.89 -1.87 3.75
C LEU A 53 10.50 -2.00 4.38
N ILE A 54 9.91 -0.91 4.83
CA ILE A 54 8.58 -0.88 5.41
C ILE A 54 7.53 -0.72 4.31
N ILE A 55 6.55 -1.61 4.30
CA ILE A 55 5.43 -1.62 3.35
C ILE A 55 4.16 -1.21 4.08
N GLY A 56 3.64 -0.02 3.79
CA GLY A 56 2.34 0.43 4.27
C GLY A 56 1.21 -0.35 3.62
N THR A 57 0.34 -0.98 4.41
CA THR A 57 -0.70 -1.89 3.93
C THR A 57 -2.12 -1.41 4.28
N GLY A 58 -2.80 -2.04 5.18
CA GLY A 58 -4.16 -1.76 5.64
C GLY A 58 -4.58 -2.76 6.71
N ASP A 59 -5.88 -2.96 6.86
CA ASP A 59 -6.45 -3.98 7.75
C ASP A 59 -5.81 -5.36 7.47
N MET A 60 -5.48 -6.12 8.53
CA MET A 60 -4.84 -7.43 8.42
C MET A 60 -5.67 -8.46 7.63
N THR A 61 -6.97 -8.26 7.50
CA THR A 61 -7.87 -9.12 6.74
C THR A 61 -8.04 -8.67 5.29
N GLY A 62 -7.48 -7.51 4.94
CA GLY A 62 -7.56 -6.90 3.62
C GLY A 62 -6.52 -7.43 2.62
N VAL A 63 -6.78 -7.16 1.35
CA VAL A 63 -5.91 -7.60 0.24
C VAL A 63 -4.54 -6.92 0.29
N TYR A 64 -4.47 -5.64 0.66
CA TYR A 64 -3.19 -4.92 0.80
C TYR A 64 -2.25 -5.62 1.79
N PHE A 65 -2.77 -6.08 2.91
CA PHE A 65 -1.95 -6.79 3.90
C PHE A 65 -1.44 -8.13 3.37
N SER A 66 -2.32 -8.93 2.75
CA SER A 66 -1.94 -10.23 2.16
C SER A 66 -0.86 -10.09 1.10
N LEU A 67 -1.02 -9.10 0.18
CA LEU A 67 -0.04 -8.83 -0.87
C LEU A 67 1.23 -8.19 -0.30
N GLY A 68 1.11 -7.29 0.68
CA GLY A 68 2.25 -6.64 1.33
C GLY A 68 3.15 -7.65 2.03
N GLN A 69 2.57 -8.60 2.77
CA GLN A 69 3.34 -9.68 3.38
C GLN A 69 4.05 -10.56 2.35
N ARG A 70 3.36 -10.88 1.25
CA ARG A 70 4.00 -11.65 0.17
C ARG A 70 5.13 -10.87 -0.47
N LEU A 71 4.94 -9.57 -0.77
CA LEU A 71 6.00 -8.72 -1.32
C LEU A 71 7.18 -8.60 -0.35
N SER A 72 6.93 -8.39 0.94
CA SER A 72 7.98 -8.38 1.97
C SER A 72 8.85 -9.63 1.91
N ASN A 73 8.23 -10.82 1.92
CA ASN A 73 8.93 -12.10 1.82
C ASN A 73 9.71 -12.23 0.50
N MET A 74 9.15 -11.74 -0.61
CA MET A 74 9.83 -11.76 -1.91
C MET A 74 11.06 -10.85 -1.90
N TYR A 75 10.96 -9.63 -1.34
CA TYR A 75 12.08 -8.72 -1.25
C TYR A 75 13.19 -9.23 -0.32
N GLU A 76 12.84 -9.89 0.78
CA GLU A 76 13.83 -10.59 1.62
C GLU A 76 14.53 -11.69 0.83
N LYS A 77 13.78 -12.54 0.16
CA LYS A 77 14.28 -13.72 -0.54
C LYS A 77 15.16 -13.36 -1.76
N TYR A 78 14.75 -12.39 -2.56
CA TYR A 78 15.36 -12.12 -3.87
C TYR A 78 16.26 -10.88 -3.88
N ASN A 79 16.03 -9.91 -2.98
CA ASN A 79 16.83 -8.70 -2.91
C ASN A 79 17.73 -8.66 -1.67
N GLY A 80 17.59 -9.62 -0.73
CA GLY A 80 18.33 -9.60 0.54
C GLY A 80 17.93 -8.44 1.47
N ALA A 81 16.77 -7.82 1.24
CA ALA A 81 16.27 -6.73 2.07
C ALA A 81 15.89 -7.23 3.47
N VAL A 82 15.98 -6.36 4.46
CA VAL A 82 15.25 -6.53 5.72
C VAL A 82 13.90 -5.84 5.53
N SER A 83 12.81 -6.60 5.45
CA SER A 83 11.50 -6.07 5.06
C SER A 83 10.41 -6.39 6.08
N GLY A 84 9.35 -5.58 6.09
CA GLY A 84 8.20 -5.80 6.94
C GLY A 84 6.97 -5.00 6.50
N THR A 85 5.80 -5.43 6.98
CA THR A 85 4.54 -4.74 6.70
C THR A 85 4.09 -3.91 7.89
N GLN A 86 3.55 -2.73 7.63
CA GLN A 86 2.87 -1.91 8.62
C GLN A 86 1.36 -1.97 8.38
N VAL A 87 0.62 -2.37 9.41
CA VAL A 87 -0.84 -2.25 9.45
C VAL A 87 -1.20 -0.78 9.61
N THR A 88 -2.08 -0.28 8.75
CA THR A 88 -2.47 1.13 8.69
C THR A 88 -3.97 1.24 8.43
N ASP A 89 -4.48 2.46 8.39
CA ASP A 89 -5.81 2.78 7.87
C ASP A 89 -5.91 2.67 6.33
N ALA A 90 -4.89 2.21 5.65
CA ALA A 90 -4.76 2.01 4.20
C ALA A 90 -4.43 3.30 3.41
N SER A 91 -5.12 3.54 2.28
CA SER A 91 -4.64 4.36 1.16
C SER A 91 -4.19 5.78 1.54
N ILE A 92 -4.94 6.52 2.34
CA ILE A 92 -4.61 7.91 2.72
C ILE A 92 -3.42 7.91 3.68
N GLU A 93 -3.46 7.07 4.72
CA GLU A 93 -2.36 6.98 5.67
C GLU A 93 -1.08 6.49 4.99
N ASN A 94 -1.17 5.53 4.07
CA ASN A 94 -0.01 5.02 3.35
C ASN A 94 0.68 6.09 2.50
N THR A 95 -0.09 6.92 1.77
CA THR A 95 0.49 8.03 1.01
C THR A 95 1.18 9.05 1.91
N GLU A 96 0.60 9.33 3.08
CA GLU A 96 1.22 10.20 4.07
C GLU A 96 2.51 9.60 4.63
N LEU A 97 2.52 8.33 5.02
CA LEU A 97 3.72 7.65 5.53
C LEU A 97 4.84 7.66 4.50
N VAL A 98 4.54 7.35 3.24
CA VAL A 98 5.53 7.36 2.14
C VAL A 98 6.04 8.78 1.89
N SER A 99 5.16 9.78 1.79
CA SER A 99 5.56 11.17 1.55
C SER A 99 6.44 11.77 2.66
N ARG A 100 6.39 11.16 3.87
CA ARG A 100 7.20 11.53 5.04
C ARG A 100 8.39 10.60 5.28
N HIS A 101 8.70 9.70 4.35
CA HIS A 101 9.77 8.70 4.46
C HIS A 101 9.65 7.82 5.72
N ARG A 102 8.42 7.51 6.14
CA ARG A 102 8.11 6.60 7.26
C ARG A 102 7.73 5.20 6.79
N ALA A 103 7.47 5.05 5.50
CA ALA A 103 7.40 3.78 4.79
C ALA A 103 8.13 3.93 3.46
N GLU A 104 8.80 2.90 3.00
CA GLU A 104 9.52 2.90 1.71
C GLU A 104 8.55 2.75 0.56
N ILE A 105 7.51 1.95 0.73
CA ILE A 105 6.44 1.76 -0.24
C ILE A 105 5.08 1.69 0.45
N GLY A 106 4.03 2.05 -0.27
CA GLY A 106 2.66 2.00 0.23
C GLY A 106 1.67 1.58 -0.84
N PHE A 107 0.68 0.81 -0.43
CA PHE A 107 -0.49 0.55 -1.26
C PHE A 107 -1.45 1.74 -1.17
N THR A 108 -1.92 2.22 -2.32
CA THR A 108 -2.95 3.27 -2.36
C THR A 108 -3.89 3.07 -3.54
N SER A 109 -5.07 3.70 -3.49
CA SER A 109 -5.98 3.79 -4.63
C SER A 109 -5.77 5.13 -5.36
N VAL A 110 -6.00 5.15 -6.67
CA VAL A 110 -5.68 6.32 -7.51
C VAL A 110 -6.52 7.54 -7.18
N ASP A 111 -7.70 7.40 -6.60
CA ASP A 111 -8.55 8.51 -6.17
C ASP A 111 -7.98 9.30 -4.98
N VAL A 112 -7.20 8.65 -4.13
CA VAL A 112 -6.47 9.30 -3.03
C VAL A 112 -5.36 10.20 -3.55
N LEU A 113 -4.78 9.87 -4.69
CA LEU A 113 -3.75 10.70 -5.32
C LEU A 113 -4.30 12.05 -5.81
N ASP A 114 -5.62 12.19 -6.00
CA ASP A 114 -6.26 13.43 -6.44
C ASP A 114 -6.78 14.30 -5.29
N LEU A 115 -6.56 13.88 -4.04
CA LEU A 115 -6.92 14.68 -2.88
C LEU A 115 -6.02 15.93 -2.79
N PRO A 116 -6.58 17.11 -2.42
CA PRO A 116 -5.78 18.34 -2.27
C PRO A 116 -4.65 18.22 -1.24
N GLU A 117 -4.83 17.40 -0.21
CA GLU A 117 -3.85 17.12 0.82
C GLU A 117 -2.74 16.16 0.40
N THR A 118 -2.90 15.47 -0.73
CA THR A 118 -1.88 14.56 -1.25
C THR A 118 -0.82 15.32 -2.04
N ASP A 119 0.37 15.46 -1.47
CA ASP A 119 1.51 16.10 -2.14
C ASP A 119 2.16 15.15 -3.17
N LYS A 120 1.61 15.14 -4.39
CA LYS A 120 2.13 14.33 -5.52
C LYS A 120 3.60 14.64 -5.85
N SER A 121 4.11 15.83 -5.51
CA SER A 121 5.50 16.19 -5.82
C SER A 121 6.52 15.32 -5.07
N LYS A 122 6.12 14.76 -3.94
CA LYS A 122 6.93 13.87 -3.09
C LYS A 122 6.78 12.39 -3.43
N LEU A 123 5.79 12.03 -4.21
CA LEU A 123 5.43 10.64 -4.51
C LEU A 123 5.84 10.24 -5.93
N ARG A 124 6.09 8.95 -6.12
CA ARG A 124 6.24 8.31 -7.43
C ARG A 124 5.52 6.96 -7.45
N ALA A 125 4.93 6.64 -8.59
CA ALA A 125 4.36 5.32 -8.81
C ALA A 125 5.47 4.30 -9.08
N LEU A 126 5.36 3.12 -8.47
CA LEU A 126 6.16 1.96 -8.85
C LEU A 126 5.43 1.14 -9.89
N THR A 127 4.15 0.83 -9.68
CA THR A 127 3.33 0.05 -10.61
C THR A 127 1.86 0.13 -10.26
N ALA A 128 0.98 0.05 -11.28
CA ALA A 128 -0.42 -0.25 -11.07
C ALA A 128 -0.59 -1.72 -10.65
N LEU A 129 -1.61 -1.97 -9.85
CA LEU A 129 -1.95 -3.29 -9.32
C LEU A 129 -3.35 -3.71 -9.80
N TYR A 130 -4.05 -4.52 -9.02
CA TYR A 130 -5.44 -4.91 -9.23
C TYR A 130 -6.41 -3.76 -8.96
N SER A 131 -7.70 -3.94 -9.26
CA SER A 131 -8.74 -2.97 -8.91
C SER A 131 -9.51 -3.40 -7.68
N ASN A 132 -9.80 -2.46 -6.78
CA ASN A 132 -10.80 -2.63 -5.74
C ASN A 132 -12.20 -2.48 -6.35
N TYR A 133 -13.13 -3.28 -5.87
CA TYR A 133 -14.56 -3.15 -6.11
C TYR A 133 -15.22 -2.54 -4.88
N VAL A 134 -16.13 -1.60 -5.09
CA VAL A 134 -16.94 -1.08 -3.98
C VAL A 134 -18.08 -2.07 -3.71
N GLN A 135 -18.11 -2.57 -2.50
CA GLN A 135 -19.07 -3.58 -2.05
C GLN A 135 -19.86 -2.98 -0.89
N ILE A 136 -21.11 -2.67 -1.14
CA ILE A 136 -22.02 -2.14 -0.11
C ILE A 136 -22.85 -3.32 0.39
N VAL A 137 -22.68 -3.65 1.65
CA VAL A 137 -23.21 -4.90 2.24
C VAL A 137 -24.10 -4.60 3.43
N SER A 138 -25.25 -5.25 3.46
CA SER A 138 -26.17 -5.29 4.60
C SER A 138 -26.51 -6.74 4.94
N THR A 139 -27.19 -6.96 6.05
CA THR A 139 -27.83 -8.27 6.32
C THR A 139 -29.25 -8.24 5.80
N LYS A 140 -29.75 -9.42 5.37
CA LYS A 140 -31.10 -9.56 4.84
C LYS A 140 -32.19 -9.06 5.81
N GLN A 141 -31.91 -9.09 7.11
CA GLN A 141 -32.85 -8.67 8.15
C GLN A 141 -33.08 -7.16 8.20
N ASN A 142 -32.20 -6.37 7.61
CA ASN A 142 -32.26 -4.90 7.68
C ASN A 142 -33.14 -4.28 6.60
N ASP A 143 -33.60 -5.09 5.61
CA ASP A 143 -34.42 -4.64 4.47
C ASP A 143 -33.81 -3.40 3.76
N ILE A 144 -32.51 -3.48 3.44
CA ILE A 144 -31.77 -2.44 2.71
C ILE A 144 -31.39 -3.03 1.36
N ASP A 145 -32.07 -2.62 0.29
CA ASP A 145 -31.85 -3.12 -1.07
C ASP A 145 -31.35 -2.03 -2.05
N SER A 146 -31.39 -0.75 -1.63
CA SER A 146 -30.98 0.42 -2.42
C SER A 146 -30.17 1.42 -1.57
N LEU A 147 -29.56 2.42 -2.23
CA LEU A 147 -28.87 3.52 -1.52
C LEU A 147 -29.87 4.37 -0.73
N ASP A 148 -31.08 4.55 -1.22
CA ASP A 148 -32.12 5.36 -0.54
C ASP A 148 -32.50 4.79 0.82
N ASP A 149 -32.43 3.47 0.96
CA ASP A 149 -32.73 2.80 2.24
C ASP A 149 -31.66 3.03 3.33
N LEU A 150 -30.54 3.67 2.97
CA LEU A 150 -29.48 4.04 3.93
C LEU A 150 -29.86 5.23 4.82
N VAL A 151 -30.89 6.00 4.46
CA VAL A 151 -31.33 7.15 5.27
C VAL A 151 -31.78 6.69 6.66
N GLY A 152 -31.24 7.31 7.70
CA GLY A 152 -31.50 6.98 9.10
C GLY A 152 -30.75 5.72 9.60
N LYS A 153 -30.03 5.01 8.74
CA LYS A 153 -29.29 3.79 9.10
C LYS A 153 -27.90 4.08 9.67
N ARG A 154 -27.38 3.11 10.41
CA ARG A 154 -26.01 3.09 10.93
C ARG A 154 -25.10 2.45 9.92
N ILE A 155 -24.13 3.22 9.39
CA ILE A 155 -23.36 2.81 8.21
C ILE A 155 -21.87 2.88 8.55
N SER A 156 -21.12 1.81 8.30
CA SER A 156 -19.66 1.86 8.30
C SER A 156 -19.16 2.27 6.92
N VAL A 157 -18.33 3.33 6.89
CA VAL A 157 -17.74 3.86 5.65
C VAL A 157 -16.25 3.56 5.51
N GLY A 158 -15.68 2.71 6.36
CA GLY A 158 -14.25 2.44 6.44
C GLY A 158 -13.53 3.33 7.46
N THR A 159 -12.26 3.03 7.76
CA THR A 159 -11.47 3.81 8.71
C THR A 159 -11.17 5.22 8.19
N ALA A 160 -10.87 6.15 9.11
CA ALA A 160 -10.69 7.57 8.79
C ALA A 160 -9.58 7.83 7.75
N GLY A 161 -8.50 7.05 7.76
CA GLY A 161 -7.37 7.17 6.82
C GLY A 161 -7.50 6.28 5.57
N SER A 162 -8.71 5.73 5.27
CA SER A 162 -8.88 4.76 4.17
C SER A 162 -9.41 5.37 2.87
N GLY A 163 -9.02 4.75 1.75
CA GLY A 163 -9.68 4.99 0.46
C GLY A 163 -11.14 4.52 0.44
N THR A 164 -11.51 3.56 1.30
CA THR A 164 -12.92 3.13 1.46
C THR A 164 -13.79 4.27 1.96
N ARG A 165 -13.33 5.04 2.95
CA ARG A 165 -14.05 6.22 3.43
C ARG A 165 -14.24 7.25 2.32
N LEU A 166 -13.15 7.56 1.60
CA LEU A 166 -13.20 8.54 0.52
C LEU A 166 -14.25 8.18 -0.54
N ILE A 167 -14.23 6.94 -1.03
CA ILE A 167 -15.15 6.51 -2.09
C ILE A 167 -16.59 6.36 -1.57
N ALA A 168 -16.78 5.93 -0.31
CA ALA A 168 -18.09 5.86 0.31
C ALA A 168 -18.73 7.26 0.46
N GLU A 169 -17.99 8.24 0.97
CA GLU A 169 -18.44 9.62 1.10
C GLU A 169 -18.80 10.23 -0.27
N ARG A 170 -18.01 9.95 -1.33
CA ARG A 170 -18.30 10.38 -2.69
C ARG A 170 -19.58 9.75 -3.24
N ILE A 171 -19.80 8.46 -3.04
CA ILE A 171 -21.01 7.76 -3.46
C ILE A 171 -22.24 8.36 -2.75
N LEU A 172 -22.16 8.54 -1.44
CA LEU A 172 -23.25 9.11 -0.64
C LEU A 172 -23.55 10.56 -1.07
N LEU A 173 -22.53 11.37 -1.37
CA LEU A 173 -22.67 12.73 -1.86
C LEU A 173 -23.38 12.76 -3.23
N GLU A 174 -22.92 11.93 -4.18
CA GLU A 174 -23.50 11.87 -5.54
C GLU A 174 -24.89 11.22 -5.56
N SER A 175 -25.28 10.55 -4.46
CA SER A 175 -26.62 9.96 -4.32
C SER A 175 -27.69 10.95 -3.86
N ASP A 176 -27.34 12.22 -3.64
CA ASP A 176 -28.25 13.27 -3.15
C ASP A 176 -28.95 12.91 -1.83
N LEU A 177 -28.36 11.99 -1.04
CA LEU A 177 -28.92 11.60 0.25
C LEU A 177 -28.72 12.71 1.29
N PRO A 178 -29.67 12.90 2.21
CA PRO A 178 -29.55 13.87 3.28
C PRO A 178 -28.45 13.41 4.26
N THR A 179 -27.23 13.94 4.09
CA THR A 179 -26.03 13.50 4.85
C THR A 179 -26.16 13.70 6.36
N ASP A 180 -26.97 14.67 6.79
CA ASP A 180 -27.31 14.92 8.21
C ASP A 180 -28.19 13.83 8.83
N GLN A 181 -28.80 12.98 8.01
CA GLN A 181 -29.59 11.82 8.45
C GLN A 181 -28.83 10.49 8.35
N LEU A 182 -27.55 10.50 7.97
CA LEU A 182 -26.72 9.30 7.90
C LEU A 182 -25.92 9.17 9.22
N ASN A 183 -26.02 8.01 9.88
CA ASN A 183 -25.23 7.72 11.08
C ASN A 183 -23.95 7.00 10.68
N LEU A 184 -22.89 7.75 10.34
CA LEU A 184 -21.64 7.20 9.85
C LEU A 184 -20.72 6.73 10.98
N SER A 185 -20.08 5.59 10.76
CA SER A 185 -19.06 5.00 11.63
C SER A 185 -17.79 4.70 10.82
N TYR A 186 -16.63 4.90 11.44
CA TYR A 186 -15.32 4.74 10.80
C TYR A 186 -14.65 3.46 11.33
N LEU A 187 -15.06 2.31 10.78
CA LEU A 187 -14.62 0.99 11.23
C LEU A 187 -13.73 0.31 10.20
N SER A 188 -12.80 -0.53 10.65
CA SER A 188 -12.03 -1.42 9.78
C SER A 188 -12.94 -2.50 9.15
N PHE A 189 -12.42 -3.28 8.18
CA PHE A 189 -13.20 -4.34 7.55
C PHE A 189 -13.64 -5.40 8.57
N SER A 190 -12.73 -5.82 9.45
CA SER A 190 -13.04 -6.79 10.50
C SER A 190 -14.08 -6.26 11.51
N GLN A 191 -13.92 -5.01 11.94
CA GLN A 191 -14.89 -4.36 12.83
C GLN A 191 -16.25 -4.18 12.16
N SER A 192 -16.29 -3.80 10.88
CA SER A 192 -17.53 -3.65 10.10
C SER A 192 -18.27 -4.97 9.94
N ALA A 193 -17.53 -6.03 9.63
CA ALA A 193 -18.11 -7.38 9.51
C ALA A 193 -18.70 -7.87 10.83
N GLU A 194 -17.98 -7.65 11.94
CA GLU A 194 -18.48 -8.00 13.27
C GLU A 194 -19.70 -7.15 13.65
N ALA A 195 -19.66 -5.85 13.38
CA ALA A 195 -20.75 -4.92 13.68
C ALA A 195 -22.03 -5.24 12.88
N LEU A 196 -21.90 -5.63 11.59
CA LEU A 196 -23.01 -6.15 10.78
C LEU A 196 -23.58 -7.43 11.38
N ARG A 197 -22.73 -8.37 11.76
CA ARG A 197 -23.13 -9.65 12.35
C ARG A 197 -23.88 -9.48 13.67
N ASN A 198 -23.44 -8.53 14.49
CA ASN A 198 -24.02 -8.25 15.81
C ASN A 198 -25.22 -7.27 15.74
N GLY A 199 -25.54 -6.72 14.56
CA GLY A 199 -26.60 -5.74 14.37
C GLY A 199 -26.33 -4.39 15.01
N THR A 200 -25.06 -4.03 15.27
CA THR A 200 -24.68 -2.69 15.78
C THR A 200 -24.55 -1.66 14.67
N ILE A 201 -24.37 -2.09 13.42
CA ILE A 201 -24.56 -1.30 12.21
C ILE A 201 -25.51 -1.99 11.25
N ASP A 202 -26.08 -1.24 10.30
CA ASP A 202 -27.10 -1.73 9.38
C ASP A 202 -26.52 -1.99 7.98
N ALA A 203 -25.50 -1.24 7.56
CA ALA A 203 -24.78 -1.43 6.31
C ALA A 203 -23.30 -1.08 6.45
N ALA A 204 -22.47 -1.58 5.52
CA ALA A 204 -21.06 -1.25 5.49
C ALA A 204 -20.54 -1.19 4.05
N PHE A 205 -19.61 -0.25 3.81
CA PHE A 205 -18.83 -0.13 2.60
C PHE A 205 -17.50 -0.87 2.73
N PHE A 206 -17.16 -1.62 1.69
CA PHE A 206 -15.86 -2.29 1.53
C PHE A 206 -15.31 -1.94 0.14
N SER A 207 -14.24 -1.18 0.07
CA SER A 207 -13.48 -0.99 -1.17
C SER A 207 -12.27 -1.91 -1.16
N SER A 208 -12.39 -3.05 -1.81
CA SER A 208 -11.41 -4.13 -1.73
C SER A 208 -11.42 -4.97 -3.01
N GLY A 209 -10.32 -5.70 -3.25
CA GLY A 209 -10.36 -6.82 -4.20
C GLY A 209 -11.41 -7.85 -3.82
N ILE A 210 -11.89 -8.60 -4.80
CA ILE A 210 -12.89 -9.66 -4.59
C ILE A 210 -12.25 -11.06 -4.74
N PRO A 211 -12.70 -12.04 -3.91
CA PRO A 211 -13.59 -11.88 -2.76
C PRO A 211 -12.88 -11.18 -1.57
N ASN A 212 -13.59 -10.32 -0.83
CA ASN A 212 -13.10 -9.80 0.44
C ASN A 212 -13.26 -10.88 1.51
N ASN A 213 -12.23 -11.11 2.32
CA ASN A 213 -12.20 -12.20 3.30
C ASN A 213 -13.29 -12.07 4.38
N GLU A 214 -13.55 -10.85 4.87
CA GLU A 214 -14.54 -10.60 5.91
C GLU A 214 -15.97 -10.82 5.38
N ILE A 215 -16.26 -10.30 4.18
CA ILE A 215 -17.57 -10.56 3.53
C ILE A 215 -17.75 -12.05 3.29
N ALA A 216 -16.71 -12.74 2.80
CA ALA A 216 -16.75 -14.19 2.59
C ALA A 216 -16.98 -14.96 3.90
N PHE A 217 -16.40 -14.48 5.00
CA PHE A 217 -16.57 -15.08 6.32
C PHE A 217 -18.00 -14.90 6.85
N ILE A 218 -18.51 -13.66 6.88
CA ILE A 218 -19.86 -13.40 7.42
C ILE A 218 -20.96 -13.97 6.53
N SER A 219 -20.75 -14.07 5.20
CA SER A 219 -21.72 -14.69 4.28
C SER A 219 -22.01 -16.17 4.58
N LYS A 220 -21.10 -16.84 5.31
CA LYS A 220 -21.31 -18.23 5.77
C LYS A 220 -22.17 -18.32 7.01
N GLN A 221 -22.35 -17.21 7.73
CA GLN A 221 -23.03 -17.16 9.03
C GLN A 221 -24.40 -16.49 8.96
N THR A 222 -24.57 -15.50 8.06
CA THR A 222 -25.82 -14.78 7.87
C THR A 222 -26.09 -14.52 6.39
N GLU A 223 -27.36 -14.36 6.02
CA GLU A 223 -27.74 -13.95 4.67
C GLU A 223 -27.41 -12.46 4.47
N LEU A 224 -26.67 -12.18 3.41
CA LEU A 224 -26.27 -10.82 3.05
C LEU A 224 -27.12 -10.29 1.90
N THR A 225 -27.32 -8.96 1.92
CA THR A 225 -27.79 -8.18 0.80
C THR A 225 -26.63 -7.35 0.27
N PHE A 226 -26.42 -7.34 -1.04
CA PHE A 226 -25.45 -6.51 -1.73
C PHE A 226 -26.21 -5.39 -2.43
N ILE A 227 -25.92 -4.14 -2.04
CA ILE A 227 -26.64 -2.96 -2.51
C ILE A 227 -25.94 -2.45 -3.79
N PRO A 228 -26.65 -2.38 -4.93
CA PRO A 228 -26.07 -1.89 -6.18
C PRO A 228 -25.91 -0.39 -6.12
N ILE A 229 -24.91 0.12 -6.86
CA ILE A 229 -24.77 1.56 -7.15
C ILE A 229 -25.53 1.83 -8.44
N PRO A 230 -26.56 2.71 -8.45
CA PRO A 230 -27.34 3.03 -9.65
C PRO A 230 -26.48 3.61 -10.79
N GLY A 231 -26.88 3.36 -12.05
CA GLY A 231 -26.10 3.76 -13.22
C GLY A 231 -25.90 5.28 -13.34
N ASP A 232 -26.91 6.07 -12.99
CA ASP A 232 -26.84 7.53 -12.97
C ASP A 232 -25.85 8.07 -11.91
N ILE A 233 -25.76 7.40 -10.75
CA ILE A 233 -24.74 7.70 -9.73
C ILE A 233 -23.35 7.37 -10.26
N ILE A 234 -23.18 6.22 -10.94
CA ILE A 234 -21.92 5.84 -11.56
C ILE A 234 -21.49 6.87 -12.60
N GLU A 235 -22.40 7.31 -13.46
CA GLU A 235 -22.13 8.34 -14.47
C GLU A 235 -21.71 9.67 -13.82
N ARG A 236 -22.35 10.09 -12.73
CA ARG A 236 -21.98 11.30 -11.97
C ARG A 236 -20.58 11.16 -11.38
N LEU A 237 -20.28 10.04 -10.74
CA LEU A 237 -18.95 9.74 -10.17
C LEU A 237 -17.86 9.74 -11.25
N GLN A 238 -18.12 9.12 -12.41
CA GLN A 238 -17.17 9.10 -13.52
C GLN A 238 -16.92 10.49 -14.09
N LYS A 239 -17.98 11.28 -14.25
CA LYS A 239 -17.89 12.66 -14.75
C LYS A 239 -17.14 13.58 -13.79
N GLN A 240 -17.41 13.44 -12.50
CA GLN A 240 -16.84 14.32 -11.47
C GLN A 240 -15.37 13.98 -11.16
N TYR A 241 -15.02 12.71 -11.08
CA TYR A 241 -13.72 12.27 -10.58
C TYR A 241 -12.83 11.60 -11.63
N GLY A 242 -13.38 11.05 -12.70
CA GLY A 242 -12.63 10.51 -13.85
C GLY A 242 -11.87 9.21 -13.61
N VAL A 243 -11.75 8.74 -12.37
CA VAL A 243 -10.91 7.59 -11.97
C VAL A 243 -11.71 6.31 -11.68
N TYR A 244 -13.03 6.42 -11.60
CA TYR A 244 -13.92 5.29 -11.31
C TYR A 244 -14.36 4.60 -12.59
N THR A 245 -14.37 3.28 -12.57
CA THR A 245 -14.78 2.45 -13.69
C THR A 245 -16.04 1.68 -13.33
N TYR A 246 -17.08 1.71 -14.22
CA TYR A 246 -18.21 0.81 -14.10
C TYR A 246 -17.73 -0.66 -14.01
N ASN A 247 -18.30 -1.41 -13.10
CA ASN A 247 -18.00 -2.82 -12.98
C ASN A 247 -19.18 -3.58 -12.32
N GLU A 248 -19.08 -4.88 -12.26
CA GLU A 248 -20.02 -5.75 -11.56
C GLU A 248 -19.28 -6.70 -10.64
N ILE A 249 -19.83 -6.93 -9.44
CA ILE A 249 -19.41 -8.04 -8.59
C ILE A 249 -20.07 -9.30 -9.16
N PRO A 250 -19.31 -10.27 -9.66
CA PRO A 250 -19.90 -11.48 -10.27
C PRO A 250 -20.78 -12.25 -9.29
N ARG A 251 -21.85 -12.83 -9.80
CA ARG A 251 -22.63 -13.81 -9.03
C ARG A 251 -21.69 -14.91 -8.51
N ASP A 252 -22.07 -15.54 -7.42
CA ASP A 252 -21.30 -16.61 -6.78
C ASP A 252 -19.96 -16.16 -6.16
N THR A 253 -19.60 -14.84 -6.20
CA THR A 253 -18.44 -14.31 -5.48
C THR A 253 -18.54 -14.60 -3.97
N TYR A 254 -19.74 -14.48 -3.43
CA TYR A 254 -20.03 -14.78 -2.03
C TYR A 254 -21.19 -15.75 -1.89
N ARG A 255 -21.24 -16.47 -0.77
CA ARG A 255 -22.34 -17.39 -0.48
C ARG A 255 -23.68 -16.66 -0.49
N GLY A 256 -24.63 -17.15 -1.28
CA GLY A 256 -25.98 -16.60 -1.39
C GLY A 256 -26.17 -15.57 -2.49
N MET A 257 -25.10 -15.04 -3.11
CA MET A 257 -25.22 -14.18 -4.28
C MET A 257 -25.73 -14.98 -5.49
N LYS A 258 -26.88 -14.58 -6.05
CA LYS A 258 -27.49 -15.28 -7.20
C LYS A 258 -27.42 -14.48 -8.50
N LYS A 259 -27.10 -13.20 -8.44
CA LYS A 259 -26.98 -12.27 -9.57
C LYS A 259 -25.72 -11.41 -9.45
N ASN A 260 -25.25 -10.89 -10.56
CA ASN A 260 -24.23 -9.85 -10.54
C ASN A 260 -24.76 -8.60 -9.83
N VAL A 261 -23.89 -7.86 -9.18
CA VAL A 261 -24.22 -6.60 -8.50
C VAL A 261 -23.43 -5.47 -9.14
N GLN A 262 -24.16 -4.52 -9.72
CA GLN A 262 -23.63 -3.34 -10.36
C GLN A 262 -22.89 -2.48 -9.35
N THR A 263 -21.67 -2.04 -9.69
CA THR A 263 -20.81 -1.25 -8.82
C THR A 263 -19.80 -0.45 -9.62
N ILE A 264 -18.87 0.20 -8.91
CA ILE A 264 -17.67 0.81 -9.47
C ILE A 264 -16.41 0.11 -8.95
N SER A 265 -15.36 0.21 -9.73
CA SER A 265 -14.02 -0.22 -9.33
C SER A 265 -13.04 0.94 -9.42
N ILE A 266 -11.95 0.83 -8.66
CA ILE A 266 -10.87 1.79 -8.56
C ILE A 266 -9.53 1.09 -8.62
N LYS A 267 -8.61 1.59 -9.46
CA LYS A 267 -7.26 1.04 -9.61
C LYS A 267 -6.44 1.28 -8.34
N ASN A 268 -5.69 0.26 -7.94
CA ASN A 268 -4.68 0.36 -6.90
C ASN A 268 -3.30 0.56 -7.51
N VAL A 269 -2.43 1.23 -6.78
CA VAL A 269 -1.07 1.58 -7.17
C VAL A 269 -0.14 1.32 -5.99
N LEU A 270 1.05 0.83 -6.29
CA LEU A 270 2.16 0.80 -5.34
C LEU A 270 2.96 2.08 -5.52
N VAL A 271 3.09 2.86 -4.46
CA VAL A 271 3.80 4.15 -4.48
C VAL A 271 5.03 4.14 -3.59
N THR A 272 5.98 5.00 -3.92
CA THR A 272 7.18 5.29 -3.16
C THR A 272 7.45 6.78 -3.10
N TYR A 273 8.41 7.22 -2.28
CA TYR A 273 8.87 8.61 -2.26
C TYR A 273 9.82 8.91 -3.44
N LYS A 274 9.81 10.15 -3.88
CA LYS A 274 10.55 10.63 -5.07
C LYS A 274 12.05 10.37 -4.99
N GLU A 275 12.64 10.46 -3.80
CA GLU A 275 14.07 10.37 -3.54
C GLU A 275 14.59 8.94 -3.37
N MET A 276 13.73 7.91 -3.54
CA MET A 276 14.21 6.53 -3.60
C MET A 276 15.23 6.40 -4.73
N SER A 277 16.31 5.64 -4.53
CA SER A 277 17.31 5.49 -5.60
C SER A 277 16.76 4.69 -6.79
N ASP A 278 17.16 5.04 -8.00
CA ASP A 278 16.71 4.36 -9.22
C ASP A 278 16.99 2.85 -9.21
N PRO A 279 18.20 2.38 -8.79
CA PRO A 279 18.44 0.94 -8.67
C PRO A 279 17.52 0.23 -7.68
N HIS A 280 17.14 0.91 -6.58
CA HIS A 280 16.24 0.33 -5.59
C HIS A 280 14.83 0.17 -6.18
N ALA A 281 14.25 1.24 -6.71
CA ALA A 281 12.94 1.21 -7.35
C ALA A 281 12.86 0.21 -8.50
N TYR A 282 13.92 0.15 -9.34
CA TYR A 282 14.07 -0.84 -10.40
C TYR A 282 13.99 -2.27 -9.85
N ASN A 283 14.78 -2.59 -8.83
CA ASN A 283 14.82 -3.94 -8.24
C ASN A 283 13.50 -4.33 -7.58
N LEU A 284 12.78 -3.40 -6.94
CA LEU A 284 11.46 -3.67 -6.35
C LEU A 284 10.45 -4.08 -7.43
N VAL A 285 10.38 -3.31 -8.51
CA VAL A 285 9.45 -3.58 -9.63
C VAL A 285 9.85 -4.86 -10.36
N LYS A 286 11.13 -5.05 -10.65
CA LYS A 286 11.68 -6.28 -11.26
C LYS A 286 11.32 -7.51 -10.45
N THR A 287 11.60 -7.52 -9.15
CA THR A 287 11.29 -8.65 -8.28
C THR A 287 9.80 -8.97 -8.26
N LEU A 288 8.93 -7.94 -8.23
CA LEU A 288 7.48 -8.13 -8.29
C LEU A 288 7.08 -8.89 -9.56
N TYR A 289 7.56 -8.48 -10.74
CA TYR A 289 7.13 -9.06 -12.03
C TYR A 289 7.83 -10.35 -12.38
N GLU A 290 9.11 -10.52 -12.08
CA GLU A 290 9.83 -11.79 -12.30
C GLU A 290 9.29 -12.93 -11.44
N HIS A 291 8.69 -12.59 -10.29
CA HIS A 291 8.09 -13.56 -9.37
C HIS A 291 6.57 -13.35 -9.18
N LEU A 292 5.90 -12.73 -10.16
CA LEU A 292 4.47 -12.42 -10.12
C LEU A 292 3.57 -13.62 -9.72
N PRO A 293 3.83 -14.87 -10.17
CA PRO A 293 3.04 -16.01 -9.72
C PRO A 293 3.04 -16.20 -8.19
N GLU A 294 4.15 -15.90 -7.49
CA GLU A 294 4.18 -15.98 -6.03
C GLU A 294 3.24 -14.95 -5.39
N LEU A 295 3.17 -13.74 -5.96
CA LEU A 295 2.26 -12.69 -5.51
C LEU A 295 0.80 -13.06 -5.79
N GLN A 296 0.50 -13.60 -6.97
CA GLN A 296 -0.84 -14.01 -7.36
C GLN A 296 -1.41 -15.13 -6.48
N HIS A 297 -0.56 -15.99 -5.93
CA HIS A 297 -0.99 -17.01 -4.96
C HIS A 297 -1.40 -16.44 -3.58
N ALA A 298 -1.07 -15.18 -3.28
CA ALA A 298 -1.42 -14.60 -1.98
C ALA A 298 -2.91 -14.23 -1.85
N HIS A 299 -3.54 -13.86 -2.97
CA HIS A 299 -4.98 -13.51 -2.98
C HIS A 299 -5.54 -13.57 -4.42
N PRO A 300 -6.79 -14.03 -4.62
CA PRO A 300 -7.41 -14.12 -5.95
C PRO A 300 -7.41 -12.80 -6.73
N ALA A 301 -7.63 -11.66 -6.07
CA ALA A 301 -7.58 -10.34 -6.71
C ALA A 301 -6.23 -10.03 -7.38
N ALA A 302 -5.15 -10.67 -6.97
CA ALA A 302 -3.84 -10.47 -7.58
C ALA A 302 -3.72 -11.11 -8.97
N SER A 303 -4.68 -11.95 -9.40
CA SER A 303 -4.72 -12.49 -10.77
C SER A 303 -4.84 -11.39 -11.83
N ASP A 304 -5.39 -10.22 -11.47
CA ASP A 304 -5.54 -9.08 -12.36
C ASP A 304 -4.23 -8.26 -12.52
N ILE A 305 -3.20 -8.54 -11.70
CA ILE A 305 -1.91 -7.87 -11.81
C ILE A 305 -1.16 -8.46 -13.00
N SER A 306 -0.80 -7.61 -13.95
CA SER A 306 0.01 -7.99 -15.10
C SER A 306 0.94 -6.86 -15.53
N ILE A 307 2.04 -7.18 -16.16
CA ILE A 307 3.01 -6.19 -16.63
C ILE A 307 2.42 -5.28 -17.73
N THR A 308 1.48 -5.79 -18.53
CA THR A 308 0.80 -5.03 -19.59
C THR A 308 -0.15 -3.97 -19.06
N GLU A 309 -0.60 -4.10 -17.81
CA GLU A 309 -1.46 -3.14 -17.11
C GLU A 309 -0.68 -2.24 -16.13
N ALA A 310 0.61 -2.51 -15.93
CA ALA A 310 1.47 -1.90 -14.91
C ALA A 310 1.52 -0.37 -14.91
N THR A 311 1.33 0.23 -16.09
CA THR A 311 1.46 1.68 -16.28
C THR A 311 0.13 2.38 -16.60
N LYS A 312 -0.98 1.63 -16.62
CA LYS A 312 -2.27 2.17 -17.04
C LYS A 312 -3.08 2.76 -15.88
N GLN A 313 -3.79 3.83 -16.16
CA GLN A 313 -4.72 4.49 -15.23
C GLN A 313 -4.05 4.96 -13.92
N VAL A 314 -2.81 5.43 -14.00
CA VAL A 314 -2.07 5.96 -12.84
C VAL A 314 -1.87 7.46 -13.02
N PRO A 315 -2.54 8.33 -12.22
CA PRO A 315 -2.43 9.79 -12.32
C PRO A 315 -1.24 10.34 -11.52
N LEU A 316 -0.11 9.63 -11.54
CA LEU A 316 1.13 9.97 -10.85
C LEU A 316 2.32 9.59 -11.73
N ASP A 317 3.36 10.42 -11.73
CA ASP A 317 4.60 10.10 -12.44
C ASP A 317 5.23 8.82 -11.88
N PHE A 318 5.73 7.98 -12.77
CA PHE A 318 6.45 6.78 -12.38
C PHE A 318 7.87 7.13 -11.88
N HIS A 319 8.35 6.32 -10.96
CA HIS A 319 9.75 6.43 -10.51
C HIS A 319 10.69 6.10 -11.67
N PRO A 320 11.81 6.85 -11.88
CA PRO A 320 12.74 6.58 -12.98
C PRO A 320 13.23 5.13 -13.02
N GLY A 321 13.52 4.52 -11.87
CA GLY A 321 13.88 3.10 -11.78
C GLY A 321 12.77 2.16 -12.28
N ALA A 322 11.50 2.46 -12.01
CA ALA A 322 10.37 1.70 -12.54
C ALA A 322 10.23 1.90 -14.05
N VAL A 323 10.40 3.12 -14.55
CA VAL A 323 10.41 3.45 -15.98
C VAL A 323 11.50 2.65 -16.70
N ASN A 324 12.71 2.59 -16.14
CA ASN A 324 13.81 1.80 -16.70
C ASN A 324 13.42 0.34 -16.88
N TYR A 325 12.87 -0.30 -15.84
CA TYR A 325 12.41 -1.69 -15.94
C TYR A 325 11.32 -1.86 -17.01
N PHE A 326 10.28 -1.01 -17.01
CA PHE A 326 9.20 -1.10 -18.00
C PHE A 326 9.67 -0.83 -19.44
N THR A 327 10.67 0.02 -19.63
CA THR A 327 11.29 0.28 -20.93
C THR A 327 12.04 -0.97 -21.43
N GLU A 328 12.82 -1.61 -20.57
CA GLU A 328 13.51 -2.88 -20.89
C GLU A 328 12.52 -4.01 -21.26
N GLN A 329 11.35 -4.02 -20.63
CA GLN A 329 10.29 -4.99 -20.93
C GLN A 329 9.42 -4.60 -22.15
N GLY A 330 9.70 -3.45 -22.79
CA GLY A 330 8.94 -2.97 -23.95
C GLY A 330 7.51 -2.48 -23.63
N ILE A 331 7.22 -2.18 -22.36
CA ILE A 331 5.91 -1.67 -21.91
C ILE A 331 5.80 -0.17 -22.15
N ILE A 332 6.88 0.57 -21.92
CA ILE A 332 7.01 1.99 -22.23
C ILE A 332 7.97 2.12 -23.42
N GLY A 333 7.59 2.90 -24.44
CA GLY A 333 8.47 3.17 -25.58
C GLY A 333 9.70 3.97 -25.15
N ASN A 334 10.85 3.75 -25.79
CA ASN A 334 12.02 4.61 -25.65
C ASN A 334 11.65 6.04 -26.05
N GLN A 335 11.69 7.00 -25.13
CA GLN A 335 11.52 8.42 -25.40
C GLN A 335 12.82 9.02 -25.94
#